data_aeaf3481671598e3d9fabdd03732b809
#
_entry.id   aeaf3481671598e3d9fabdd03732b809
#
_cell.length_a   1.000
_cell.length_b   1.000
_cell.length_c   1.000
_cell.angle_alpha   90.00
_cell.angle_beta   90.00
_cell.angle_gamma   90.00
#
_symmetry.space_group_name_H-M   'P 1'
#
loop_
_entity.id
_entity.type
_entity.pdbx_description
1 polymer ?
#
loop_
_entity_poly.entity_id
_entity_poly.type
_entity_poly.pdbx_seq_one_letter_code
_entity_poly.pdbx_strand_id
1 'polypeptide(L)'
;MKICVVGAGYVGLTLSAALASIGHDMICTDKDVKKIGQLKKGVIPFYEPGLSDAILRYGNLSFSSEVKSSMEECPVIFIAVGTPPRSDGSADTKALQSVIGDLSEAIRSYKTIITKSTVPPGTNENIAKQLIASGVSKNLFNIVSNPEFLREGNALYDMLHPDKTVIGVQEEDHVSAAIVKSIYKHIDTPFIVTSLAGAELIKYANNFFLAAKISFINEMARICEAYQSDISDISHAIGLDPRIGEHFLQAGIGYGGSCFPKDLQALQFAAQKKNTETFLLRAVQHINDTQLGLYIKKIQSFFETLQGKKAAVLGISFKPNTDDIRNSQAVRLMERLAELGCDVHAYDPEAVLPEHLRQHVTQHSQAFDAIEESDFLFLATEWPEFLAFDWKKAAGIMKGRLVIDGRNVLKKELIEACGLICTGVGRP
;
A
#
# COMPACT_ATOMS: atom_id res chain seq x y z
N MET A 1 22.72 5.83 -17.36
CA MET A 1 23.18 6.85 -16.38
C MET A 1 23.54 6.14 -15.10
N LYS A 2 24.48 6.73 -14.28
CA LYS A 2 24.73 6.24 -12.94
C LYS A 2 23.78 6.93 -11.95
N ILE A 3 22.99 6.15 -11.22
CA ILE A 3 21.89 6.62 -10.37
C ILE A 3 22.01 6.00 -8.99
N CYS A 4 21.94 6.82 -7.94
CA CYS A 4 21.85 6.38 -6.56
C CYS A 4 20.39 6.39 -6.11
N VAL A 5 19.93 5.31 -5.47
CA VAL A 5 18.63 5.25 -4.79
C VAL A 5 18.87 5.09 -3.30
N VAL A 6 18.43 6.06 -2.51
CA VAL A 6 18.58 6.07 -1.05
C VAL A 6 17.33 5.56 -0.39
N GLY A 7 17.45 4.44 0.30
CA GLY A 7 16.36 3.68 0.91
C GLY A 7 16.08 2.39 0.16
N ALA A 8 16.51 1.25 0.71
CA ALA A 8 16.26 -0.10 0.19
C ALA A 8 14.97 -0.69 0.79
N GLY A 9 13.90 0.09 0.75
CA GLY A 9 12.53 -0.34 1.06
C GLY A 9 11.79 -0.74 -0.21
N TYR A 10 10.47 -0.91 -0.08
CA TYR A 10 9.59 -1.36 -1.16
C TYR A 10 9.75 -0.52 -2.45
N VAL A 11 9.60 0.80 -2.33
CA VAL A 11 9.72 1.72 -3.46
C VAL A 11 11.14 1.76 -4.03
N GLY A 12 12.16 1.83 -3.15
CA GLY A 12 13.55 1.98 -3.60
C GLY A 12 14.09 0.74 -4.30
N LEU A 13 13.78 -0.46 -3.81
CA LEU A 13 14.21 -1.71 -4.46
C LEU A 13 13.51 -1.92 -5.80
N THR A 14 12.18 -1.68 -5.85
CA THR A 14 11.41 -1.80 -7.09
C THR A 14 11.88 -0.79 -8.14
N LEU A 15 12.10 0.47 -7.75
CA LEU A 15 12.67 1.50 -8.63
C LEU A 15 14.05 1.10 -9.15
N SER A 16 14.93 0.60 -8.26
CA SER A 16 16.28 0.20 -8.64
C SER A 16 16.28 -0.94 -9.63
N ALA A 17 15.45 -1.96 -9.42
CA ALA A 17 15.30 -3.10 -10.33
C ALA A 17 14.71 -2.65 -11.69
N ALA A 18 13.66 -1.82 -11.69
CA ALA A 18 13.05 -1.31 -12.91
C ALA A 18 14.00 -0.45 -13.73
N LEU A 19 14.73 0.49 -13.10
CA LEU A 19 15.69 1.34 -13.82
C LEU A 19 16.94 0.55 -14.29
N ALA A 20 17.37 -0.46 -13.55
CA ALA A 20 18.43 -1.37 -14.00
C ALA A 20 18.00 -2.15 -15.24
N SER A 21 16.74 -2.61 -15.31
CA SER A 21 16.22 -3.38 -16.45
C SER A 21 16.21 -2.60 -17.76
N ILE A 22 16.13 -1.27 -17.70
CA ILE A 22 16.16 -0.38 -18.86
C ILE A 22 17.56 0.21 -19.14
N GLY A 23 18.61 -0.31 -18.47
CA GLY A 23 20.01 -0.04 -18.78
C GLY A 23 20.66 1.12 -18.00
N HIS A 24 20.14 1.51 -16.83
CA HIS A 24 20.83 2.43 -15.93
C HIS A 24 21.76 1.68 -14.98
N ASP A 25 22.90 2.29 -14.62
CA ASP A 25 23.81 1.77 -13.60
C ASP A 25 23.29 2.21 -12.22
N MET A 26 22.82 1.27 -11.42
CA MET A 26 22.11 1.54 -10.18
C MET A 26 22.94 1.22 -8.95
N ILE A 27 22.96 2.15 -7.99
CA ILE A 27 23.42 1.92 -6.62
C ILE A 27 22.23 2.10 -5.70
N CYS A 28 21.68 1.01 -5.19
CA CYS A 28 20.66 1.07 -4.12
C CYS A 28 21.36 1.06 -2.77
N THR A 29 21.15 2.10 -1.97
CA THR A 29 21.86 2.27 -0.69
C THR A 29 20.88 2.40 0.48
N ASP A 30 21.25 1.80 1.62
CA ASP A 30 20.52 1.91 2.88
C ASP A 30 21.53 1.84 4.04
N LYS A 31 21.29 2.59 5.10
CA LYS A 31 22.15 2.58 6.31
C LYS A 31 22.05 1.28 7.11
N ASP A 32 21.02 0.47 6.86
CA ASP A 32 20.88 -0.85 7.47
C ASP A 32 21.82 -1.88 6.82
N VAL A 33 22.96 -2.09 7.47
CA VAL A 33 24.02 -3.01 7.01
C VAL A 33 23.51 -4.45 6.87
N LYS A 34 22.59 -4.87 7.78
CA LYS A 34 22.03 -6.24 7.74
C LYS A 34 21.16 -6.42 6.51
N LYS A 35 20.27 -5.47 6.23
CA LYS A 35 19.42 -5.45 5.04
C LYS A 35 20.27 -5.47 3.76
N ILE A 36 21.27 -4.61 3.66
CA ILE A 36 22.18 -4.58 2.51
C ILE A 36 22.94 -5.92 2.36
N GLY A 37 23.36 -6.52 3.48
CA GLY A 37 23.99 -7.84 3.48
C GLY A 37 23.09 -8.96 2.96
N GLN A 38 21.79 -8.92 3.24
CA GLN A 38 20.79 -9.84 2.70
C GLN A 38 20.56 -9.59 1.21
N LEU A 39 20.39 -8.34 0.79
CA LEU A 39 20.18 -7.96 -0.61
C LEU A 39 21.36 -8.38 -1.52
N LYS A 40 22.60 -8.25 -1.04
CA LYS A 40 23.81 -8.76 -1.75
C LYS A 40 23.78 -10.28 -1.98
N LYS A 41 23.00 -11.01 -1.17
CA LYS A 41 22.79 -12.46 -1.31
C LYS A 41 21.52 -12.80 -2.09
N GLY A 42 20.81 -11.79 -2.62
CA GLY A 42 19.54 -11.95 -3.33
C GLY A 42 18.32 -12.18 -2.43
N VAL A 43 18.46 -11.96 -1.10
CA VAL A 43 17.35 -12.09 -0.16
C VAL A 43 16.64 -10.75 0.00
N ILE A 44 15.37 -10.70 -0.40
CA ILE A 44 14.51 -9.51 -0.34
C ILE A 44 13.72 -9.53 0.98
N PRO A 45 13.58 -8.37 1.68
CA PRO A 45 12.96 -8.32 3.00
C PRO A 45 11.42 -8.25 2.99
N PHE A 46 10.77 -8.46 1.85
CA PHE A 46 9.30 -8.45 1.67
C PHE A 46 8.92 -9.24 0.42
N TYR A 47 7.66 -9.65 0.33
CA TYR A 47 7.14 -10.34 -0.84
C TYR A 47 6.68 -9.34 -1.92
N GLU A 48 7.24 -9.47 -3.12
CA GLU A 48 6.78 -8.77 -4.34
C GLU A 48 7.03 -9.67 -5.55
N PRO A 49 5.99 -10.05 -6.30
CA PRO A 49 6.12 -10.92 -7.45
C PRO A 49 7.16 -10.45 -8.46
N GLY A 50 8.10 -11.33 -8.83
CA GLY A 50 9.13 -11.09 -9.85
C GLY A 50 10.29 -10.18 -9.43
N LEU A 51 10.25 -9.54 -8.25
CA LEU A 51 11.29 -8.60 -7.82
C LEU A 51 12.61 -9.33 -7.50
N SER A 52 12.55 -10.52 -6.89
CA SER A 52 13.73 -11.33 -6.59
C SER A 52 14.51 -11.67 -7.88
N ASP A 53 13.79 -12.17 -8.87
CA ASP A 53 14.39 -12.54 -10.16
C ASP A 53 14.96 -11.31 -10.87
N ALA A 54 14.27 -10.17 -10.82
CA ALA A 54 14.73 -8.93 -11.41
C ALA A 54 16.04 -8.45 -10.76
N ILE A 55 16.14 -8.47 -9.44
CA ILE A 55 17.34 -8.03 -8.70
C ILE A 55 18.55 -8.93 -9.05
N LEU A 56 18.35 -10.24 -9.15
CA LEU A 56 19.43 -11.18 -9.46
C LEU A 56 19.85 -11.15 -10.93
N ARG A 57 18.95 -10.76 -11.83
CA ARG A 57 19.17 -10.77 -13.28
C ARG A 57 20.11 -9.66 -13.76
N TYR A 58 20.06 -8.49 -13.13
CA TYR A 58 20.72 -7.28 -13.68
C TYR A 58 22.06 -6.99 -13.01
N GLY A 59 23.17 -7.25 -13.70
CA GLY A 59 24.53 -6.99 -13.22
C GLY A 59 24.89 -5.50 -13.04
N ASN A 60 24.05 -4.58 -13.51
CA ASN A 60 24.16 -3.12 -13.36
C ASN A 60 23.41 -2.58 -12.13
N LEU A 61 22.93 -3.45 -11.23
CA LEU A 61 22.39 -3.10 -9.93
C LEU A 61 23.32 -3.55 -8.80
N SER A 62 23.75 -2.63 -7.99
CA SER A 62 24.59 -2.87 -6.82
C SER A 62 23.97 -2.36 -5.53
N PHE A 63 24.38 -2.94 -4.39
CA PHE A 63 23.88 -2.58 -3.05
C PHE A 63 25.01 -2.08 -2.17
N SER A 64 24.79 -0.98 -1.45
CA SER A 64 25.82 -0.37 -0.60
C SER A 64 25.24 0.12 0.72
N SER A 65 25.98 -0.05 1.82
CA SER A 65 25.70 0.60 3.10
C SER A 65 26.37 1.98 3.23
N GLU A 66 27.27 2.30 2.28
CA GLU A 66 28.02 3.57 2.26
C GLU A 66 27.21 4.65 1.55
N VAL A 67 26.22 5.23 2.26
CA VAL A 67 25.24 6.16 1.69
C VAL A 67 25.90 7.39 1.07
N LYS A 68 26.82 8.06 1.79
CA LYS A 68 27.49 9.28 1.34
C LYS A 68 28.35 9.03 0.10
N SER A 69 29.19 8.00 0.12
CA SER A 69 30.02 7.62 -1.02
C SER A 69 29.19 7.32 -2.25
N SER A 70 28.06 6.60 -2.08
CA SER A 70 27.12 6.30 -3.18
C SER A 70 26.51 7.57 -3.77
N MET A 71 26.19 8.58 -2.94
CA MET A 71 25.68 9.87 -3.38
C MET A 71 26.76 10.68 -4.13
N GLU A 72 28.01 10.66 -3.63
CA GLU A 72 29.14 11.39 -4.27
C GLU A 72 29.37 10.90 -5.70
N GLU A 73 29.32 9.58 -5.91
CA GLU A 73 29.57 8.93 -7.20
C GLU A 73 28.48 9.18 -8.26
N CYS A 74 27.25 9.50 -7.85
CA CYS A 74 26.10 9.55 -8.75
C CYS A 74 25.63 10.98 -9.02
N PRO A 75 25.45 11.39 -10.30
CA PRO A 75 24.90 12.69 -10.66
C PRO A 75 23.39 12.79 -10.37
N VAL A 76 22.69 11.66 -10.30
CA VAL A 76 21.26 11.57 -10.01
C VAL A 76 21.07 10.78 -8.72
N ILE A 77 20.28 11.34 -7.80
CA ILE A 77 20.01 10.74 -6.49
C ILE A 77 18.48 10.69 -6.29
N PHE A 78 17.94 9.48 -6.16
CA PHE A 78 16.55 9.29 -5.72
C PHE A 78 16.49 9.11 -4.21
N ILE A 79 15.55 9.80 -3.57
CA ILE A 79 15.21 9.61 -2.16
C ILE A 79 13.94 8.77 -2.09
N ALA A 80 14.07 7.53 -1.59
CA ALA A 80 13.00 6.54 -1.46
C ALA A 80 12.88 6.02 -0.02
N VAL A 81 13.11 6.88 0.97
CA VAL A 81 13.00 6.53 2.38
C VAL A 81 11.55 6.59 2.88
N GLY A 82 11.24 5.80 3.92
CA GLY A 82 9.90 5.76 4.50
C GLY A 82 9.53 7.05 5.23
N THR A 83 8.22 7.37 5.18
CA THR A 83 7.59 8.48 5.91
C THR A 83 6.38 7.95 6.69
N PRO A 84 6.61 7.14 7.76
CA PRO A 84 5.52 6.56 8.53
C PRO A 84 4.70 7.65 9.25
N PRO A 85 3.44 7.37 9.64
CA PRO A 85 2.63 8.32 10.37
C PRO A 85 3.13 8.45 11.82
N ARG A 86 3.03 9.64 12.39
CA ARG A 86 3.12 9.89 13.84
C ARG A 86 1.76 9.78 14.49
N SER A 87 1.72 9.74 15.82
CA SER A 87 0.48 9.66 16.61
C SER A 87 -0.47 10.86 16.40
N ASP A 88 0.05 12.02 15.99
CA ASP A 88 -0.71 13.22 15.65
C ASP A 88 -1.21 13.26 14.20
N GLY A 89 -0.97 12.20 13.43
CA GLY A 89 -1.31 12.10 12.01
C GLY A 89 -0.30 12.76 11.06
N SER A 90 0.72 13.44 11.57
CA SER A 90 1.79 13.99 10.73
C SER A 90 2.71 12.89 10.18
N ALA A 91 3.36 13.15 9.04
CA ALA A 91 4.38 12.25 8.52
C ALA A 91 5.67 12.36 9.36
N ASP A 92 6.27 11.23 9.75
CA ASP A 92 7.61 11.22 10.33
C ASP A 92 8.67 11.34 9.23
N THR A 93 9.31 12.49 9.20
CA THR A 93 10.35 12.84 8.22
C THR A 93 11.78 12.63 8.74
N LYS A 94 11.97 11.94 9.87
CA LYS A 94 13.33 11.76 10.45
C LYS A 94 14.29 11.08 9.48
N ALA A 95 13.84 10.04 8.76
CA ALA A 95 14.67 9.38 7.76
C ALA A 95 15.06 10.36 6.63
N LEU A 96 14.13 11.19 6.17
CA LEU A 96 14.39 12.22 5.18
C LEU A 96 15.40 13.27 5.70
N GLN A 97 15.25 13.72 6.96
CA GLN A 97 16.20 14.65 7.58
C GLN A 97 17.62 14.07 7.65
N SER A 98 17.75 12.77 7.95
CA SER A 98 19.04 12.08 7.92
C SER A 98 19.64 12.11 6.51
N VAL A 99 18.84 11.86 5.47
CA VAL A 99 19.30 11.92 4.07
C VAL A 99 19.75 13.34 3.66
N ILE A 100 19.04 14.38 4.12
CA ILE A 100 19.41 15.77 3.85
C ILE A 100 20.78 16.08 4.49
N GLY A 101 21.03 15.60 5.72
CA GLY A 101 22.34 15.71 6.35
C GLY A 101 23.45 15.04 5.53
N ASP A 102 23.23 13.81 5.09
CA ASP A 102 24.19 13.09 4.25
C ASP A 102 24.43 13.79 2.91
N LEU A 103 23.37 14.34 2.26
CA LEU A 103 23.46 15.12 1.04
C LEU A 103 24.31 16.39 1.23
N SER A 104 24.14 17.11 2.35
CA SER A 104 24.90 18.34 2.60
C SER A 104 26.42 18.09 2.67
N GLU A 105 26.82 16.90 3.10
CA GLU A 105 28.21 16.49 3.15
C GLU A 105 28.71 15.86 1.83
N ALA A 106 27.81 15.21 1.05
CA ALA A 106 28.18 14.50 -0.18
C ALA A 106 28.20 15.37 -1.44
N ILE A 107 27.49 16.50 -1.47
CA ILE A 107 27.40 17.35 -2.67
C ILE A 107 28.68 18.13 -2.88
N ARG A 108 29.53 17.69 -3.84
CA ARG A 108 30.77 18.37 -4.28
C ARG A 108 30.70 18.75 -5.76
N SER A 109 29.79 18.21 -6.51
CA SER A 109 29.51 18.47 -7.92
C SER A 109 28.00 18.53 -8.12
N TYR A 110 27.56 19.00 -9.30
CA TYR A 110 26.12 19.13 -9.59
C TYR A 110 25.38 17.81 -9.44
N LYS A 111 24.24 17.86 -8.75
CA LYS A 111 23.34 16.73 -8.48
C LYS A 111 21.89 17.07 -8.83
N THR A 112 21.19 16.15 -9.50
CA THR A 112 19.72 16.17 -9.56
C THR A 112 19.18 15.28 -8.46
N ILE A 113 18.53 15.87 -7.47
CA ILE A 113 17.99 15.20 -6.28
C ILE A 113 16.49 15.02 -6.51
N ILE A 114 16.04 13.76 -6.54
CA ILE A 114 14.68 13.40 -6.90
C ILE A 114 14.00 12.72 -5.71
N THR A 115 12.98 13.36 -5.14
CA THR A 115 12.20 12.78 -4.05
C THR A 115 11.12 11.86 -4.63
N LYS A 116 11.29 10.55 -4.41
CA LYS A 116 10.32 9.51 -4.75
C LYS A 116 9.39 9.20 -3.57
N SER A 117 9.86 9.40 -2.35
CA SER A 117 9.06 9.27 -1.12
C SER A 117 7.83 10.15 -1.16
N THR A 118 6.69 9.64 -0.65
CA THR A 118 5.50 10.47 -0.42
C THR A 118 5.77 11.40 0.76
N VAL A 119 5.77 12.68 0.51
CA VAL A 119 6.10 13.73 1.50
C VAL A 119 5.03 14.81 1.55
N PRO A 120 4.80 15.45 2.71
CA PRO A 120 3.85 16.55 2.83
C PRO A 120 4.13 17.71 1.87
N PRO A 121 3.08 18.42 1.39
CA PRO A 121 3.24 19.56 0.50
C PRO A 121 4.17 20.64 1.06
N GLY A 122 5.13 21.11 0.24
CA GLY A 122 6.17 22.06 0.61
C GLY A 122 7.46 21.43 1.15
N THR A 123 7.52 20.09 1.24
CA THR A 123 8.71 19.39 1.74
C THR A 123 9.91 19.58 0.80
N ASN A 124 9.73 19.45 -0.51
CA ASN A 124 10.84 19.60 -1.47
C ASN A 124 11.43 21.02 -1.50
N GLU A 125 10.58 22.04 -1.35
CA GLU A 125 11.07 23.42 -1.19
C GLU A 125 11.89 23.57 0.11
N ASN A 126 11.45 22.90 1.18
CA ASN A 126 12.17 22.93 2.46
C ASN A 126 13.51 22.18 2.39
N ILE A 127 13.60 21.07 1.63
CA ILE A 127 14.87 20.36 1.37
C ILE A 127 15.88 21.34 0.74
N ALA A 128 15.48 22.08 -0.31
CA ALA A 128 16.34 23.06 -0.95
C ALA A 128 16.85 24.12 0.03
N LYS A 129 15.95 24.67 0.86
CA LYS A 129 16.31 25.66 1.90
C LYS A 129 17.30 25.11 2.92
N GLN A 130 17.10 23.86 3.36
CA GLN A 130 17.99 23.22 4.35
C GLN A 130 19.40 22.97 3.77
N LEU A 131 19.51 22.48 2.53
CA LEU A 131 20.81 22.28 1.87
C LEU A 131 21.58 23.60 1.74
N ILE A 132 20.91 24.68 1.34
CA ILE A 132 21.53 26.03 1.26
C ILE A 132 21.96 26.49 2.66
N ALA A 133 21.13 26.34 3.67
CA ALA A 133 21.45 26.69 5.06
C ALA A 133 22.63 25.87 5.63
N SER A 134 22.85 24.66 5.13
CA SER A 134 24.00 23.79 5.47
C SER A 134 25.25 24.13 4.66
N GLY A 135 25.24 25.20 3.86
CA GLY A 135 26.43 25.70 3.12
C GLY A 135 26.57 25.09 1.71
N VAL A 136 25.62 24.31 1.22
CA VAL A 136 25.67 23.81 -0.16
C VAL A 136 25.29 24.91 -1.13
N SER A 137 26.16 25.20 -2.10
CA SER A 137 25.87 26.22 -3.12
C SER A 137 24.64 25.85 -3.95
N LYS A 138 23.71 26.80 -4.16
CA LYS A 138 22.49 26.61 -4.97
C LYS A 138 22.80 26.12 -6.39
N ASN A 139 23.95 26.41 -6.94
CA ASN A 139 24.33 25.97 -8.28
C ASN A 139 24.79 24.50 -8.36
N LEU A 140 24.92 23.82 -7.23
CA LEU A 140 25.39 22.44 -7.17
C LEU A 140 24.24 21.43 -7.10
N PHE A 141 22.99 21.85 -7.03
CA PHE A 141 21.87 20.92 -7.02
C PHE A 141 20.56 21.53 -7.53
N ASN A 142 19.70 20.65 -8.02
CA ASN A 142 18.27 20.93 -8.20
C ASN A 142 17.45 19.85 -7.49
N ILE A 143 16.27 20.24 -7.03
CA ILE A 143 15.30 19.34 -6.37
C ILE A 143 14.13 19.06 -7.33
N VAL A 144 13.77 17.78 -7.41
CA VAL A 144 12.61 17.30 -8.17
C VAL A 144 11.69 16.49 -7.26
N SER A 145 10.39 16.69 -7.35
CA SER A 145 9.38 15.81 -6.78
C SER A 145 8.92 14.84 -7.86
N ASN A 146 9.14 13.54 -7.68
CA ASN A 146 8.70 12.50 -8.62
C ASN A 146 8.01 11.38 -7.85
N PRO A 147 6.78 11.61 -7.36
CA PRO A 147 6.05 10.62 -6.58
C PRO A 147 5.80 9.35 -7.38
N GLU A 148 5.62 8.23 -6.67
CA GLU A 148 5.22 6.95 -7.24
C GLU A 148 3.70 6.76 -7.16
N PHE A 149 3.15 5.88 -8.02
CA PHE A 149 1.74 5.49 -8.05
C PHE A 149 1.60 3.96 -8.12
N LEU A 150 2.59 3.25 -7.64
CA LEU A 150 2.65 1.78 -7.67
C LEU A 150 1.69 1.14 -6.66
N ARG A 151 1.34 -0.11 -6.95
CA ARG A 151 0.54 -0.99 -6.09
C ARG A 151 1.44 -2.11 -5.56
N GLU A 152 1.52 -2.30 -4.25
CA GLU A 152 2.20 -3.46 -3.66
C GLU A 152 1.65 -4.76 -4.26
N GLY A 153 2.50 -5.75 -4.53
CA GLY A 153 2.12 -6.97 -5.25
C GLY A 153 2.01 -6.84 -6.78
N ASN A 154 2.20 -5.62 -7.33
CA ASN A 154 2.27 -5.34 -8.76
C ASN A 154 3.25 -4.20 -9.07
N ALA A 155 4.13 -3.88 -8.11
CA ALA A 155 4.93 -2.65 -8.13
C ALA A 155 5.99 -2.65 -9.24
N LEU A 156 6.59 -3.80 -9.54
CA LEU A 156 7.56 -3.90 -10.63
C LEU A 156 6.89 -3.65 -11.99
N TYR A 157 5.71 -4.20 -12.19
CA TYR A 157 4.92 -3.95 -13.40
C TYR A 157 4.50 -2.49 -13.51
N ASP A 158 3.93 -1.91 -12.43
CA ASP A 158 3.48 -0.53 -12.38
C ASP A 158 4.64 0.47 -12.60
N MET A 159 5.86 0.11 -12.18
CA MET A 159 7.05 0.95 -12.39
C MET A 159 7.50 0.96 -13.86
N LEU A 160 7.31 -0.15 -14.57
CA LEU A 160 7.66 -0.30 -15.99
C LEU A 160 6.52 0.13 -16.94
N HIS A 161 5.26 0.14 -16.45
CA HIS A 161 4.07 0.50 -17.21
C HIS A 161 3.21 1.51 -16.43
N PRO A 162 3.75 2.67 -16.06
CA PRO A 162 3.01 3.65 -15.26
C PRO A 162 1.96 4.39 -16.09
N ASP A 163 0.77 4.55 -15.55
CA ASP A 163 -0.30 5.37 -16.17
C ASP A 163 0.12 6.82 -16.38
N LYS A 164 1.04 7.30 -15.55
CA LYS A 164 1.60 8.67 -15.61
C LYS A 164 2.92 8.77 -14.84
N THR A 165 3.78 9.67 -15.30
CA THR A 165 4.99 10.09 -14.56
C THR A 165 4.88 11.57 -14.22
N VAL A 166 4.76 11.89 -12.93
CA VAL A 166 4.65 13.28 -12.44
C VAL A 166 6.04 13.80 -12.09
N ILE A 167 6.35 14.99 -12.59
CA ILE A 167 7.63 15.68 -12.41
C ILE A 167 7.36 17.06 -11.85
N GLY A 168 7.57 17.23 -10.55
CA GLY A 168 7.53 18.53 -9.89
C GLY A 168 8.90 19.19 -9.90
N VAL A 169 8.99 20.39 -10.41
CA VAL A 169 10.22 21.17 -10.48
C VAL A 169 10.01 22.60 -9.97
N GLN A 170 11.11 23.30 -9.68
CA GLN A 170 11.03 24.75 -9.46
C GLN A 170 10.66 25.45 -10.77
N GLU A 171 10.12 26.65 -10.64
CA GLU A 171 9.78 27.48 -11.80
C GLU A 171 11.01 27.63 -12.72
N GLU A 172 10.81 27.45 -14.03
CA GLU A 172 11.87 27.54 -15.06
C GLU A 172 12.96 26.44 -15.02
N ASP A 173 12.87 25.41 -14.14
CA ASP A 173 13.82 24.30 -14.12
C ASP A 173 13.50 23.24 -15.21
N HIS A 174 13.67 23.64 -16.47
CA HIS A 174 13.49 22.73 -17.61
C HIS A 174 14.58 21.64 -17.68
N VAL A 175 15.75 21.91 -17.11
CA VAL A 175 16.91 20.99 -17.14
C VAL A 175 16.60 19.74 -16.33
N SER A 176 16.15 19.88 -15.08
CA SER A 176 15.81 18.72 -14.24
C SER A 176 14.62 17.94 -14.79
N ALA A 177 13.62 18.63 -15.36
CA ALA A 177 12.50 17.96 -16.02
C ALA A 177 12.99 17.11 -17.22
N ALA A 178 13.93 17.63 -18.04
CA ALA A 178 14.53 16.89 -19.13
C ALA A 178 15.36 15.69 -18.67
N ILE A 179 16.13 15.83 -17.55
CA ILE A 179 16.88 14.73 -16.95
C ILE A 179 15.93 13.60 -16.53
N VAL A 180 14.82 13.92 -15.81
CA VAL A 180 13.87 12.90 -15.39
C VAL A 180 13.22 12.23 -16.59
N LYS A 181 12.77 12.98 -17.60
CA LYS A 181 12.25 12.39 -18.85
C LYS A 181 13.26 11.46 -19.51
N SER A 182 14.56 11.79 -19.49
CA SER A 182 15.60 10.94 -20.06
C SER A 182 15.86 9.65 -19.26
N ILE A 183 15.63 9.68 -17.93
CA ILE A 183 15.68 8.47 -17.08
C ILE A 183 14.59 7.48 -17.50
N TYR A 184 13.37 7.97 -17.74
CA TYR A 184 12.22 7.14 -18.11
C TYR A 184 12.02 6.99 -19.63
N LYS A 185 13.02 7.34 -20.48
CA LYS A 185 12.86 7.39 -21.96
C LYS A 185 12.46 6.05 -22.61
N HIS A 186 12.70 4.93 -21.95
CA HIS A 186 12.34 3.59 -22.43
C HIS A 186 11.04 3.07 -21.82
N ILE A 187 10.35 3.89 -21.04
CA ILE A 187 9.06 3.59 -20.42
C ILE A 187 8.02 4.46 -21.10
N ASP A 188 7.01 3.82 -21.70
CA ASP A 188 5.90 4.54 -22.32
C ASP A 188 4.97 5.09 -21.23
N THR A 189 4.96 6.41 -21.08
CA THR A 189 4.20 7.09 -20.03
C THR A 189 3.95 8.55 -20.37
N PRO A 190 2.76 9.08 -20.13
CA PRO A 190 2.53 10.53 -20.21
C PRO A 190 3.28 11.24 -19.08
N PHE A 191 4.07 12.27 -19.43
CA PHE A 191 4.75 13.12 -18.47
C PHE A 191 3.93 14.33 -18.09
N ILE A 192 3.70 14.53 -16.79
CA ILE A 192 3.02 15.68 -16.22
C ILE A 192 4.06 16.52 -15.48
N VAL A 193 4.43 17.67 -16.06
CA VAL A 193 5.35 18.61 -15.42
C VAL A 193 4.57 19.68 -14.67
N THR A 194 4.90 19.91 -13.39
CA THR A 194 4.20 20.85 -12.51
C THR A 194 5.16 21.43 -11.46
N SER A 195 4.67 22.26 -10.53
CA SER A 195 5.46 22.74 -9.40
C SER A 195 5.79 21.61 -8.40
N LEU A 196 6.79 21.82 -7.53
CA LEU A 196 7.15 20.88 -6.47
C LEU A 196 5.94 20.51 -5.60
N ALA A 197 5.25 21.53 -5.09
CA ALA A 197 4.04 21.33 -4.28
C ALA A 197 2.89 20.71 -5.07
N GLY A 198 2.77 21.02 -6.37
CA GLY A 198 1.79 20.40 -7.26
C GLY A 198 1.99 18.90 -7.37
N ALA A 199 3.23 18.43 -7.57
CA ALA A 199 3.54 17.01 -7.64
C ALA A 199 3.29 16.28 -6.31
N GLU A 200 3.65 16.90 -5.18
CA GLU A 200 3.36 16.39 -3.84
C GLU A 200 1.84 16.24 -3.64
N LEU A 201 1.06 17.26 -3.98
CA LEU A 201 -0.41 17.23 -3.85
C LEU A 201 -1.08 16.22 -4.80
N ILE A 202 -0.56 16.03 -6.02
CA ILE A 202 -1.10 15.04 -6.97
C ILE A 202 -1.05 13.64 -6.37
N LYS A 203 0.03 13.26 -5.66
CA LYS A 203 0.11 11.96 -4.99
C LYS A 203 -0.98 11.80 -3.93
N TYR A 204 -1.14 12.79 -3.06
CA TYR A 204 -2.18 12.75 -2.03
C TYR A 204 -3.59 12.74 -2.62
N ALA A 205 -3.85 13.58 -3.62
CA ALA A 205 -5.15 13.63 -4.30
C ALA A 205 -5.51 12.29 -4.95
N ASN A 206 -4.54 11.63 -5.60
CA ASN A 206 -4.73 10.30 -6.18
C ASN A 206 -5.14 9.28 -5.12
N ASN A 207 -4.37 9.18 -4.02
CA ASN A 207 -4.64 8.19 -2.98
C ASN A 207 -5.93 8.50 -2.22
N PHE A 208 -6.23 9.78 -1.97
CA PHE A 208 -7.48 10.20 -1.37
C PHE A 208 -8.70 9.85 -2.24
N PHE A 209 -8.62 10.11 -3.56
CA PHE A 209 -9.72 9.79 -4.46
C PHE A 209 -9.99 8.28 -4.54
N LEU A 210 -8.95 7.44 -4.61
CA LEU A 210 -9.10 5.99 -4.58
C LEU A 210 -9.72 5.49 -3.27
N ALA A 211 -9.28 6.02 -2.12
CA ALA A 211 -9.88 5.71 -0.83
C ALA A 211 -11.34 6.20 -0.75
N ALA A 212 -11.66 7.36 -1.35
CA ALA A 212 -13.02 7.89 -1.40
C ALA A 212 -13.95 6.98 -2.23
N LYS A 213 -13.50 6.41 -3.35
CA LYS A 213 -14.28 5.42 -4.12
C LYS A 213 -14.63 4.19 -3.29
N ILE A 214 -13.66 3.65 -2.52
CA ILE A 214 -13.91 2.51 -1.62
C ILE A 214 -14.90 2.89 -0.50
N SER A 215 -14.73 4.04 0.13
CA SER A 215 -15.66 4.49 1.17
C SER A 215 -17.04 4.77 0.61
N PHE A 216 -17.14 5.37 -0.57
CA PHE A 216 -18.40 5.62 -1.26
C PHE A 216 -19.17 4.30 -1.49
N ILE A 217 -18.53 3.30 -2.09
CA ILE A 217 -19.22 2.03 -2.38
C ILE A 217 -19.55 1.26 -1.09
N ASN A 218 -18.75 1.39 -0.04
CA ASN A 218 -19.04 0.84 1.27
C ASN A 218 -20.26 1.51 1.93
N GLU A 219 -20.40 2.83 1.79
CA GLU A 219 -21.59 3.55 2.27
C GLU A 219 -22.83 3.12 1.46
N MET A 220 -22.71 3.02 0.13
CA MET A 220 -23.79 2.49 -0.71
C MET A 220 -24.19 1.07 -0.31
N ALA A 221 -23.23 0.20 0.02
CA ALA A 221 -23.53 -1.15 0.50
C ALA A 221 -24.35 -1.15 1.80
N ARG A 222 -24.11 -0.21 2.72
CA ARG A 222 -24.94 -0.02 3.93
C ARG A 222 -26.39 0.37 3.59
N ILE A 223 -26.54 1.23 2.58
CA ILE A 223 -27.86 1.63 2.08
C ILE A 223 -28.55 0.46 1.40
N CYS A 224 -27.83 -0.32 0.59
CA CYS A 224 -28.35 -1.53 -0.06
C CYS A 224 -28.92 -2.54 0.94
N GLU A 225 -28.26 -2.77 2.07
CA GLU A 225 -28.79 -3.65 3.13
C GLU A 225 -30.15 -3.17 3.64
N ALA A 226 -30.34 -1.88 3.84
CA ALA A 226 -31.62 -1.33 4.28
C ALA A 226 -32.74 -1.49 3.27
N TYR A 227 -32.42 -1.54 1.97
CA TYR A 227 -33.37 -1.72 0.88
C TYR A 227 -33.42 -3.15 0.33
N GLN A 228 -32.66 -4.10 0.91
CA GLN A 228 -32.55 -5.50 0.43
C GLN A 228 -32.12 -5.59 -1.04
N SER A 229 -31.20 -4.70 -1.46
CA SER A 229 -30.63 -4.64 -2.82
C SER A 229 -29.19 -5.16 -2.82
N ASP A 230 -28.75 -5.76 -3.93
CA ASP A 230 -27.35 -6.21 -4.06
C ASP A 230 -26.45 -5.06 -4.51
N ILE A 231 -25.40 -4.78 -3.74
CA ILE A 231 -24.40 -3.76 -4.06
C ILE A 231 -23.61 -4.08 -5.34
N SER A 232 -23.51 -5.37 -5.70
CA SER A 232 -22.81 -5.81 -6.90
C SER A 232 -23.45 -5.26 -8.17
N ASP A 233 -24.80 -5.25 -8.22
CA ASP A 233 -25.55 -4.69 -9.34
C ASP A 233 -25.33 -3.18 -9.48
N ILE A 234 -25.35 -2.48 -8.34
CA ILE A 234 -25.14 -1.03 -8.29
C ILE A 234 -23.70 -0.69 -8.71
N SER A 235 -22.74 -1.40 -8.14
CA SER A 235 -21.30 -1.22 -8.45
C SER A 235 -21.04 -1.44 -9.95
N HIS A 236 -21.59 -2.54 -10.51
CA HIS A 236 -21.48 -2.84 -11.92
C HIS A 236 -22.13 -1.74 -12.78
N ALA A 237 -23.38 -1.38 -12.48
CA ALA A 237 -24.14 -0.40 -13.28
C ALA A 237 -23.44 0.97 -13.32
N ILE A 238 -23.01 1.51 -12.17
CA ILE A 238 -22.33 2.81 -12.14
C ILE A 238 -20.92 2.73 -12.73
N GLY A 239 -20.24 1.57 -12.62
CA GLY A 239 -18.91 1.33 -13.19
C GLY A 239 -18.86 1.37 -14.72
N LEU A 240 -19.99 1.08 -15.39
CA LEU A 240 -20.12 1.18 -16.85
C LEU A 240 -20.09 2.63 -17.36
N ASP A 241 -20.35 3.63 -16.51
CA ASP A 241 -20.21 5.03 -16.89
C ASP A 241 -18.70 5.37 -16.97
N PRO A 242 -18.17 5.74 -18.15
CA PRO A 242 -16.74 6.02 -18.32
C PRO A 242 -16.25 7.22 -17.48
N ARG A 243 -17.14 8.08 -16.99
CA ARG A 243 -16.82 9.18 -16.07
C ARG A 243 -16.52 8.69 -14.66
N ILE A 244 -17.01 7.49 -14.29
CA ILE A 244 -16.82 6.85 -12.98
C ILE A 244 -15.76 5.75 -13.09
N GLY A 245 -15.92 4.80 -14.05
CA GLY A 245 -15.06 3.64 -14.25
C GLY A 245 -15.21 2.58 -13.16
N GLU A 246 -14.95 1.33 -13.50
CA GLU A 246 -15.23 0.14 -12.67
C GLU A 246 -14.28 -0.05 -11.48
N HIS A 247 -13.05 0.46 -11.59
CA HIS A 247 -12.03 0.22 -10.58
C HIS A 247 -12.32 0.92 -9.24
N PHE A 248 -11.98 0.26 -8.11
CA PHE A 248 -12.18 0.74 -6.74
C PHE A 248 -13.65 0.92 -6.33
N LEU A 249 -14.58 0.21 -6.98
CA LEU A 249 -16.00 0.19 -6.64
C LEU A 249 -16.44 -1.12 -5.99
N GLN A 250 -15.55 -1.91 -5.43
CA GLN A 250 -15.89 -3.15 -4.74
C GLN A 250 -16.08 -2.88 -3.25
N ALA A 251 -17.31 -3.10 -2.76
CA ALA A 251 -17.61 -3.00 -1.34
C ALA A 251 -16.99 -4.17 -0.56
N GLY A 252 -16.59 -3.93 0.68
CA GLY A 252 -15.97 -4.95 1.52
C GLY A 252 -15.61 -4.43 2.90
N ILE A 253 -14.65 -5.09 3.55
CA ILE A 253 -14.20 -4.81 4.92
C ILE A 253 -13.50 -3.45 5.09
N GLY A 254 -13.22 -2.75 3.99
CA GLY A 254 -12.51 -1.47 3.97
C GLY A 254 -11.08 -1.57 3.42
N TYR A 255 -10.41 -0.43 3.37
CA TYR A 255 -9.02 -0.37 2.93
C TYR A 255 -8.05 -0.38 4.12
N GLY A 256 -6.84 -0.88 3.84
CA GLY A 256 -5.70 -0.91 4.74
C GLY A 256 -4.41 -0.60 4.01
N GLY A 257 -3.33 -1.24 4.43
CA GLY A 257 -2.01 -1.12 3.82
C GLY A 257 -1.20 0.09 4.31
N SER A 258 -0.04 0.23 3.72
CA SER A 258 0.96 1.22 4.10
C SER A 258 0.71 2.62 3.53
N CYS A 259 -0.22 2.77 2.55
CA CYS A 259 -0.37 4.00 1.77
C CYS A 259 -1.60 4.81 2.17
N PHE A 260 -2.82 4.30 1.94
CA PHE A 260 -4.04 5.09 2.11
C PHE A 260 -4.21 5.66 3.52
N PRO A 261 -4.12 4.86 4.61
CA PRO A 261 -4.35 5.40 5.94
C PRO A 261 -3.40 6.54 6.29
N LYS A 262 -2.09 6.36 6.08
CA LYS A 262 -1.09 7.38 6.42
C LYS A 262 -1.18 8.63 5.55
N ASP A 263 -1.47 8.47 4.24
CA ASP A 263 -1.49 9.59 3.30
C ASP A 263 -2.72 10.48 3.54
N LEU A 264 -3.87 9.88 3.86
CA LEU A 264 -5.07 10.64 4.22
C LEU A 264 -4.84 11.42 5.52
N GLN A 265 -4.22 10.80 6.54
CA GLN A 265 -3.87 11.46 7.80
C GLN A 265 -2.89 12.62 7.58
N ALA A 266 -1.85 12.40 6.78
CA ALA A 266 -0.85 13.41 6.48
C ALA A 266 -1.44 14.60 5.69
N LEU A 267 -2.36 14.32 4.73
CA LEU A 267 -3.06 15.36 3.98
C LEU A 267 -3.98 16.17 4.89
N GLN A 268 -4.72 15.50 5.79
CA GLN A 268 -5.57 16.17 6.76
C GLN A 268 -4.76 17.08 7.68
N PHE A 269 -3.64 16.59 8.21
CA PHE A 269 -2.75 17.37 9.06
C PHE A 269 -2.16 18.58 8.29
N ALA A 270 -1.73 18.40 7.05
CA ALA A 270 -1.20 19.48 6.21
C ALA A 270 -2.26 20.55 5.92
N ALA A 271 -3.50 20.16 5.64
CA ALA A 271 -4.63 21.08 5.44
C ALA A 271 -4.95 21.87 6.71
N GLN A 272 -5.01 21.22 7.88
CA GLN A 272 -5.24 21.88 9.17
C GLN A 272 -4.19 22.94 9.48
N LYS A 273 -2.91 22.68 9.16
CA LYS A 273 -1.83 23.70 9.31
C LYS A 273 -2.04 24.95 8.45
N LYS A 274 -2.84 24.83 7.39
CA LYS A 274 -3.23 25.94 6.51
C LYS A 274 -4.64 26.46 6.78
N ASN A 275 -5.25 26.06 7.91
CA ASN A 275 -6.63 26.41 8.29
C ASN A 275 -7.65 26.07 7.19
N THR A 276 -7.44 24.94 6.47
CA THR A 276 -8.33 24.45 5.41
C THR A 276 -9.18 23.31 5.94
N GLU A 277 -10.51 23.42 5.80
CA GLU A 277 -11.45 22.37 6.17
C GLU A 277 -11.39 21.16 5.23
N THR A 278 -11.57 19.95 5.79
CA THR A 278 -11.42 18.66 5.07
C THR A 278 -12.62 17.75 5.30
N PHE A 279 -13.83 18.21 4.94
CA PHE A 279 -15.09 17.50 5.21
C PHE A 279 -15.13 16.11 4.59
N LEU A 280 -14.90 16.01 3.28
CA LEU A 280 -14.94 14.73 2.56
C LEU A 280 -13.87 13.76 3.07
N LEU A 281 -12.66 14.24 3.32
CA LEU A 281 -11.56 13.41 3.80
C LEU A 281 -11.88 12.78 5.16
N ARG A 282 -12.48 13.55 6.09
CA ARG A 282 -12.96 13.03 7.38
C ARG A 282 -14.08 12.02 7.22
N ALA A 283 -15.02 12.25 6.30
CA ALA A 283 -16.11 11.32 6.02
C ALA A 283 -15.57 9.99 5.48
N VAL A 284 -14.63 10.03 4.53
CA VAL A 284 -13.98 8.84 3.95
C VAL A 284 -13.27 7.99 5.02
N GLN A 285 -12.52 8.63 5.92
CA GLN A 285 -11.86 7.95 7.04
C GLN A 285 -12.89 7.34 8.01
N HIS A 286 -13.93 8.10 8.38
CA HIS A 286 -14.97 7.64 9.30
C HIS A 286 -15.73 6.41 8.76
N ILE A 287 -16.08 6.40 7.48
CA ILE A 287 -16.73 5.25 6.84
C ILE A 287 -15.82 4.03 6.93
N ASN A 288 -14.54 4.16 6.59
CA ASN A 288 -13.57 3.06 6.67
C ASN A 288 -13.38 2.54 8.10
N ASP A 289 -13.28 3.43 9.08
CA ASP A 289 -13.06 3.06 10.48
C ASP A 289 -14.28 2.32 11.10
N THR A 290 -15.47 2.64 10.62
CA THR A 290 -16.72 2.01 11.10
C THR A 290 -17.11 0.76 10.34
N GLN A 291 -16.44 0.44 9.22
CA GLN A 291 -16.82 -0.65 8.33
C GLN A 291 -16.73 -2.03 9.01
N LEU A 292 -15.64 -2.28 9.72
CA LEU A 292 -15.45 -3.54 10.44
C LEU A 292 -16.57 -3.82 11.45
N GLY A 293 -17.06 -2.78 12.12
CA GLY A 293 -18.16 -2.90 13.10
C GLY A 293 -19.45 -3.48 12.51
N LEU A 294 -19.70 -3.25 11.22
CA LEU A 294 -20.87 -3.83 10.53
C LEU A 294 -20.74 -5.34 10.37
N TYR A 295 -19.54 -5.82 9.99
CA TYR A 295 -19.27 -7.23 9.88
C TYR A 295 -19.37 -7.95 11.22
N ILE A 296 -18.84 -7.35 12.30
CA ILE A 296 -18.98 -7.90 13.65
C ILE A 296 -20.46 -8.01 14.06
N LYS A 297 -21.28 -6.97 13.82
CA LYS A 297 -22.73 -7.03 14.08
C LYS A 297 -23.41 -8.10 13.24
N LYS A 298 -23.02 -8.26 11.98
CA LYS A 298 -23.55 -9.30 11.08
C LYS A 298 -23.21 -10.69 11.61
N ILE A 299 -21.96 -10.95 12.05
CA ILE A 299 -21.59 -12.21 12.69
C ILE A 299 -22.44 -12.46 13.94
N GLN A 300 -22.56 -11.46 14.81
CA GLN A 300 -23.36 -11.55 16.05
C GLN A 300 -24.85 -11.84 15.81
N SER A 301 -25.40 -11.47 14.66
CA SER A 301 -26.81 -11.80 14.33
C SER A 301 -27.07 -13.30 14.06
N PHE A 302 -26.01 -14.08 13.81
CA PHE A 302 -26.12 -15.53 13.61
C PHE A 302 -25.88 -16.36 14.88
N PHE A 303 -25.37 -15.74 15.95
CA PHE A 303 -24.98 -16.44 17.17
C PHE A 303 -25.49 -15.69 18.41
N GLU A 304 -26.06 -16.39 19.38
CA GLU A 304 -26.43 -15.78 20.68
C GLU A 304 -25.21 -15.25 21.43
N THR A 305 -24.07 -15.94 21.29
CA THR A 305 -22.77 -15.54 21.84
C THR A 305 -21.65 -15.96 20.90
N LEU A 306 -20.58 -15.17 20.86
CA LEU A 306 -19.35 -15.51 20.15
C LEU A 306 -18.32 -16.18 21.08
N GLN A 307 -18.54 -16.18 22.39
CA GLN A 307 -17.67 -16.83 23.35
C GLN A 307 -17.50 -18.32 23.06
N GLY A 308 -16.26 -18.75 22.84
CA GLY A 308 -15.89 -20.14 22.54
C GLY A 308 -16.25 -20.61 21.12
N LYS A 309 -16.71 -19.73 20.23
CA LYS A 309 -16.92 -20.04 18.81
C LYS A 309 -15.59 -20.11 18.09
N LYS A 310 -15.39 -21.13 17.27
CA LYS A 310 -14.22 -21.23 16.40
C LYS A 310 -14.44 -20.43 15.12
N ALA A 311 -13.62 -19.40 14.91
CA ALA A 311 -13.66 -18.53 13.76
C ALA A 311 -12.48 -18.84 12.83
N ALA A 312 -12.75 -19.25 11.59
CA ALA A 312 -11.73 -19.34 10.55
C ALA A 312 -11.63 -18.02 9.80
N VAL A 313 -10.40 -17.47 9.66
CA VAL A 313 -10.12 -16.23 8.90
C VAL A 313 -9.15 -16.57 7.78
N LEU A 314 -9.59 -16.41 6.54
CA LEU A 314 -8.77 -16.58 5.34
C LEU A 314 -8.28 -15.22 4.84
N GLY A 315 -6.97 -15.01 4.93
CA GLY A 315 -6.27 -13.77 4.64
C GLY A 315 -5.88 -13.01 5.90
N ILE A 316 -4.61 -12.59 5.97
CA ILE A 316 -4.02 -11.77 7.03
C ILE A 316 -3.51 -10.46 6.41
N SER A 317 -2.92 -10.53 5.22
CA SER A 317 -2.48 -9.38 4.43
C SER A 317 -3.63 -8.44 4.10
N PHE A 318 -3.35 -7.15 3.91
CA PHE A 318 -4.41 -6.17 3.60
C PHE A 318 -5.02 -6.33 2.21
N LYS A 319 -4.33 -7.03 1.30
CA LYS A 319 -4.76 -7.39 -0.04
C LYS A 319 -3.94 -8.58 -0.57
N PRO A 320 -4.31 -9.24 -1.68
CA PRO A 320 -3.52 -10.33 -2.25
C PRO A 320 -2.18 -9.87 -2.85
N ASN A 321 -1.29 -10.84 -3.07
CA ASN A 321 0.04 -10.70 -3.67
C ASN A 321 1.01 -9.80 -2.87
N THR A 322 0.85 -9.73 -1.54
CA THR A 322 1.77 -9.07 -0.62
C THR A 322 1.73 -9.73 0.74
N ASP A 323 2.84 -9.65 1.48
CA ASP A 323 2.94 -10.05 2.89
C ASP A 323 2.65 -8.88 3.86
N ASP A 324 2.29 -7.70 3.34
CA ASP A 324 2.07 -6.50 4.16
C ASP A 324 0.78 -6.57 4.97
N ILE A 325 0.93 -6.51 6.30
CA ILE A 325 -0.16 -6.54 7.28
C ILE A 325 -0.45 -5.16 7.90
N ARG A 326 0.26 -4.11 7.49
CA ARG A 326 0.09 -2.76 8.06
C ARG A 326 -1.31 -2.24 7.81
N ASN A 327 -1.99 -1.82 8.89
CA ASN A 327 -3.40 -1.40 8.85
C ASN A 327 -4.35 -2.42 8.19
N SER A 328 -3.99 -3.71 8.20
CA SER A 328 -4.85 -4.76 7.66
C SER A 328 -6.16 -4.82 8.42
N GLN A 329 -7.28 -4.78 7.69
CA GLN A 329 -8.61 -4.98 8.28
C GLN A 329 -8.81 -6.41 8.77
N ALA A 330 -8.10 -7.39 8.15
CA ALA A 330 -8.08 -8.78 8.63
C ALA A 330 -7.45 -8.89 10.02
N VAL A 331 -6.33 -8.21 10.27
CA VAL A 331 -5.67 -8.15 11.58
C VAL A 331 -6.62 -7.54 12.62
N ARG A 332 -7.24 -6.39 12.31
CA ARG A 332 -8.23 -5.74 13.19
C ARG A 332 -9.46 -6.62 13.46
N LEU A 333 -9.90 -7.39 12.45
CA LEU A 333 -11.00 -8.36 12.62
C LEU A 333 -10.62 -9.45 13.62
N MET A 334 -9.45 -10.05 13.46
CA MET A 334 -8.97 -11.11 14.35
C MET A 334 -8.80 -10.61 15.79
N GLU A 335 -8.25 -9.40 15.99
CA GLU A 335 -8.21 -8.74 17.30
C GLU A 335 -9.59 -8.66 17.91
N ARG A 336 -10.57 -8.17 17.14
CA ARG A 336 -11.92 -7.97 17.64
C ARG A 336 -12.66 -9.28 17.92
N LEU A 337 -12.45 -10.33 17.10
CA LEU A 337 -13.02 -11.65 17.35
C LEU A 337 -12.42 -12.30 18.61
N ALA A 338 -11.12 -12.19 18.81
CA ALA A 338 -10.46 -12.68 20.02
C ALA A 338 -10.95 -11.94 21.28
N GLU A 339 -11.10 -10.61 21.24
CA GLU A 339 -11.70 -9.82 22.34
C GLU A 339 -13.14 -10.25 22.66
N LEU A 340 -13.90 -10.73 21.67
CA LEU A 340 -15.25 -11.25 21.84
C LEU A 340 -15.28 -12.73 22.29
N GLY A 341 -14.10 -13.31 22.58
CA GLY A 341 -13.93 -14.66 23.10
C GLY A 341 -13.99 -15.77 22.06
N CYS A 342 -13.85 -15.44 20.77
CA CYS A 342 -13.71 -16.46 19.74
C CYS A 342 -12.36 -17.18 19.86
N ASP A 343 -12.34 -18.46 19.52
CA ASP A 343 -11.13 -19.22 19.18
C ASP A 343 -10.81 -18.97 17.71
N VAL A 344 -9.80 -18.10 17.45
CA VAL A 344 -9.53 -17.59 16.11
C VAL A 344 -8.42 -18.37 15.42
N HIS A 345 -8.71 -18.93 14.27
CA HIS A 345 -7.79 -19.65 13.40
C HIS A 345 -7.61 -18.92 12.07
N ALA A 346 -6.38 -18.68 11.66
CA ALA A 346 -6.07 -17.89 10.47
C ALA A 346 -5.16 -18.63 9.50
N TYR A 347 -5.29 -18.31 8.23
CA TYR A 347 -4.36 -18.72 7.18
C TYR A 347 -4.17 -17.58 6.18
N ASP A 348 -2.94 -17.43 5.71
CA ASP A 348 -2.56 -16.54 4.60
C ASP A 348 -1.39 -17.18 3.83
N PRO A 349 -1.35 -17.11 2.50
CA PRO A 349 -0.26 -17.68 1.69
C PRO A 349 1.13 -17.12 2.00
N GLU A 350 1.22 -15.81 2.33
CA GLU A 350 2.48 -15.09 2.45
C GLU A 350 2.64 -14.36 3.78
N ALA A 351 1.54 -13.82 4.33
CA ALA A 351 1.61 -12.99 5.52
C ALA A 351 1.69 -13.80 6.82
N VAL A 352 2.41 -13.25 7.79
CA VAL A 352 2.55 -13.83 9.13
C VAL A 352 1.87 -12.91 10.14
N LEU A 353 1.20 -13.51 11.14
CA LEU A 353 0.56 -12.77 12.23
C LEU A 353 1.55 -11.85 12.95
N PRO A 354 1.12 -10.63 13.31
CA PRO A 354 1.91 -9.76 14.16
C PRO A 354 2.12 -10.40 15.55
N GLU A 355 3.24 -10.10 16.18
CA GLU A 355 3.68 -10.76 17.41
C GLU A 355 2.61 -10.71 18.52
N HIS A 356 1.93 -9.58 18.68
CA HIS A 356 0.92 -9.39 19.73
C HIS A 356 -0.34 -10.27 19.54
N LEU A 357 -0.62 -10.76 18.33
CA LEU A 357 -1.75 -11.65 18.07
C LEU A 357 -1.43 -13.15 18.23
N ARG A 358 -0.16 -13.54 18.19
CA ARG A 358 0.24 -14.96 18.21
C ARG A 358 -0.18 -15.73 19.46
N GLN A 359 -0.53 -15.03 20.54
CA GLN A 359 -1.05 -15.64 21.77
C GLN A 359 -2.58 -15.82 21.74
N HIS A 360 -3.27 -15.17 20.81
CA HIS A 360 -4.72 -15.10 20.74
C HIS A 360 -5.29 -15.70 19.46
N VAL A 361 -4.45 -15.89 18.44
CA VAL A 361 -4.84 -16.39 17.12
C VAL A 361 -3.89 -17.50 16.71
N THR A 362 -4.43 -18.63 16.31
CA THR A 362 -3.66 -19.76 15.77
C THR A 362 -3.50 -19.60 14.26
N GLN A 363 -2.26 -19.38 13.79
CA GLN A 363 -1.97 -19.36 12.35
C GLN A 363 -1.62 -20.77 11.87
N HIS A 364 -2.28 -21.22 10.80
CA HIS A 364 -2.06 -22.50 10.14
C HIS A 364 -1.21 -22.34 8.88
N SER A 365 -0.59 -23.46 8.46
CA SER A 365 0.19 -23.54 7.21
C SER A 365 -0.67 -23.94 6.01
N GLN A 366 -1.92 -24.36 6.24
CA GLN A 366 -2.89 -24.77 5.21
C GLN A 366 -4.26 -24.17 5.52
N ALA A 367 -4.98 -23.74 4.48
CA ALA A 367 -6.30 -23.12 4.63
C ALA A 367 -7.32 -24.08 5.27
N PHE A 368 -7.29 -25.35 4.90
CA PHE A 368 -8.24 -26.34 5.42
C PHE A 368 -8.07 -26.62 6.92
N ASP A 369 -6.82 -26.52 7.45
CA ASP A 369 -6.57 -26.69 8.89
C ASP A 369 -7.17 -25.54 9.71
N ALA A 370 -7.21 -24.33 9.14
CA ALA A 370 -7.87 -23.19 9.77
C ALA A 370 -9.39 -23.35 9.80
N ILE A 371 -9.96 -23.98 8.76
CA ILE A 371 -11.41 -24.13 8.57
C ILE A 371 -11.99 -25.30 9.37
N GLU A 372 -11.20 -26.35 9.63
CA GLU A 372 -11.68 -27.58 10.29
C GLU A 372 -12.38 -27.24 11.60
N GLU A 373 -13.59 -27.84 11.80
CA GLU A 373 -14.44 -27.64 12.99
C GLU A 373 -14.80 -26.16 13.28
N SER A 374 -14.68 -25.24 12.31
CA SER A 374 -15.05 -23.84 12.50
C SER A 374 -16.57 -23.66 12.55
N ASP A 375 -17.04 -22.81 13.48
CA ASP A 375 -18.45 -22.39 13.56
C ASP A 375 -18.80 -21.41 12.42
N PHE A 376 -17.83 -20.62 11.94
CA PHE A 376 -17.95 -19.76 10.77
C PHE A 376 -16.60 -19.48 10.12
N LEU A 377 -16.65 -19.07 8.84
CA LEU A 377 -15.50 -18.67 8.04
C LEU A 377 -15.65 -17.21 7.62
N PHE A 378 -14.58 -16.44 7.71
CA PHE A 378 -14.49 -15.08 7.20
C PHE A 378 -13.41 -14.99 6.12
N LEU A 379 -13.78 -14.61 4.90
CA LEU A 379 -12.84 -14.27 3.83
C LEU A 379 -12.42 -12.82 3.96
N ALA A 380 -11.20 -12.56 4.44
CA ALA A 380 -10.70 -11.22 4.70
C ALA A 380 -9.82 -10.65 3.58
N THR A 381 -9.18 -11.54 2.79
CA THR A 381 -8.32 -11.15 1.65
C THR A 381 -8.63 -12.05 0.45
N GLU A 382 -8.77 -11.45 -0.74
CA GLU A 382 -9.19 -12.11 -1.96
C GLU A 382 -8.03 -12.77 -2.72
N TRP A 383 -7.26 -13.64 -2.04
CA TRP A 383 -6.22 -14.42 -2.70
C TRP A 383 -6.80 -15.32 -3.80
N PRO A 384 -6.11 -15.50 -4.96
CA PRO A 384 -6.62 -16.33 -6.05
C PRO A 384 -6.97 -17.76 -5.63
N GLU A 385 -6.22 -18.34 -4.69
CA GLU A 385 -6.49 -19.69 -4.18
C GLU A 385 -7.83 -19.79 -3.43
N PHE A 386 -8.29 -18.73 -2.76
CA PHE A 386 -9.59 -18.72 -2.08
C PHE A 386 -10.75 -18.56 -3.06
N LEU A 387 -10.53 -17.94 -4.21
CA LEU A 387 -11.53 -17.85 -5.28
C LEU A 387 -11.74 -19.19 -5.98
N ALA A 388 -10.69 -20.03 -6.06
CA ALA A 388 -10.70 -21.37 -6.63
C ALA A 388 -10.86 -22.47 -5.57
N PHE A 389 -11.36 -22.13 -4.37
CA PHE A 389 -11.38 -23.01 -3.23
C PHE A 389 -12.40 -24.15 -3.39
N ASP A 390 -12.08 -25.33 -2.84
CA ASP A 390 -13.02 -26.47 -2.79
C ASP A 390 -14.06 -26.27 -1.67
N TRP A 391 -15.10 -25.49 -1.98
CA TRP A 391 -16.16 -25.16 -1.04
C TRP A 391 -16.96 -26.38 -0.59
N LYS A 392 -17.03 -27.46 -1.40
CA LYS A 392 -17.65 -28.70 -1.01
C LYS A 392 -16.88 -29.41 0.09
N LYS A 393 -15.55 -29.45 -0.04
CA LYS A 393 -14.65 -29.95 1.01
C LYS A 393 -14.75 -29.08 2.26
N ALA A 394 -14.72 -27.76 2.12
CA ALA A 394 -14.86 -26.82 3.23
C ALA A 394 -16.16 -27.07 4.01
N ALA A 395 -17.31 -27.19 3.31
CA ALA A 395 -18.61 -27.50 3.90
C ALA A 395 -18.63 -28.84 4.67
N GLY A 396 -17.81 -29.82 4.23
CA GLY A 396 -17.70 -31.12 4.87
C GLY A 396 -16.90 -31.16 6.15
N ILE A 397 -15.99 -30.17 6.38
CA ILE A 397 -15.12 -30.13 7.56
C ILE A 397 -15.48 -29.02 8.56
N MET A 398 -16.24 -28.00 8.13
CA MET A 398 -16.80 -26.98 9.03
C MET A 398 -17.85 -27.62 9.96
N LYS A 399 -17.88 -27.16 11.21
CA LYS A 399 -18.95 -27.44 12.16
C LYS A 399 -20.20 -26.61 11.87
N GLY A 400 -19.99 -25.33 11.57
CA GLY A 400 -21.04 -24.38 11.17
C GLY A 400 -21.20 -24.28 9.66
N ARG A 401 -22.10 -23.39 9.21
CA ARG A 401 -22.38 -23.21 7.77
C ARG A 401 -22.21 -21.78 7.28
N LEU A 402 -21.80 -20.86 8.15
CA LEU A 402 -21.73 -19.45 7.82
C LEU A 402 -20.39 -19.09 7.17
N VAL A 403 -20.45 -18.52 5.99
CA VAL A 403 -19.32 -17.91 5.26
C VAL A 403 -19.59 -16.42 5.11
N ILE A 404 -18.68 -15.59 5.62
CA ILE A 404 -18.77 -14.15 5.52
C ILE A 404 -17.74 -13.70 4.50
N ASP A 405 -18.23 -13.14 3.41
CA ASP A 405 -17.40 -12.59 2.35
C ASP A 405 -17.05 -11.13 2.65
N GLY A 406 -15.89 -10.92 3.28
CA GLY A 406 -15.39 -9.59 3.62
C GLY A 406 -14.93 -8.76 2.41
N ARG A 407 -14.93 -9.36 1.20
CA ARG A 407 -14.45 -8.74 -0.03
C ARG A 407 -15.50 -8.66 -1.13
N ASN A 408 -16.67 -9.31 -0.91
CA ASN A 408 -17.77 -9.44 -1.90
C ASN A 408 -17.30 -10.02 -3.25
N VAL A 409 -16.41 -11.01 -3.23
CA VAL A 409 -15.83 -11.66 -4.42
C VAL A 409 -16.37 -13.06 -4.68
N LEU A 410 -16.97 -13.69 -3.67
CA LEU A 410 -17.47 -15.04 -3.81
C LEU A 410 -18.78 -15.07 -4.62
N LYS A 411 -18.92 -16.10 -5.43
CA LYS A 411 -20.19 -16.38 -6.12
C LYS A 411 -21.13 -17.07 -5.13
N LYS A 412 -22.09 -16.31 -4.58
CA LYS A 412 -23.02 -16.74 -3.53
C LYS A 412 -23.70 -18.08 -3.88
N GLU A 413 -24.16 -18.21 -5.11
CA GLU A 413 -24.87 -19.40 -5.59
C GLU A 413 -24.01 -20.67 -5.53
N LEU A 414 -22.70 -20.55 -5.80
CA LEU A 414 -21.77 -21.67 -5.72
C LEU A 414 -21.52 -22.11 -4.27
N ILE A 415 -21.44 -21.17 -3.36
CA ILE A 415 -21.25 -21.44 -1.93
C ILE A 415 -22.52 -22.10 -1.35
N GLU A 416 -23.70 -21.56 -1.68
CA GLU A 416 -24.99 -22.06 -1.22
C GLU A 416 -25.31 -23.43 -1.78
N ALA A 417 -24.89 -23.74 -3.03
CA ALA A 417 -25.02 -25.08 -3.60
C ALA A 417 -24.22 -26.16 -2.82
N CYS A 418 -23.19 -25.72 -2.02
CA CYS A 418 -22.48 -26.63 -1.12
C CYS A 418 -23.13 -26.77 0.27
N GLY A 419 -24.31 -26.16 0.50
CA GLY A 419 -25.04 -26.21 1.77
C GLY A 419 -24.53 -25.19 2.81
N LEU A 420 -23.75 -24.22 2.40
CA LEU A 420 -23.26 -23.12 3.23
C LEU A 420 -24.18 -21.89 3.08
N ILE A 421 -24.09 -20.96 4.03
CA ILE A 421 -24.76 -19.66 4.00
C ILE A 421 -23.69 -18.63 3.65
N CYS A 422 -23.85 -17.92 2.53
CA CYS A 422 -22.90 -16.89 2.11
C CYS A 422 -23.49 -15.49 2.29
N THR A 423 -22.78 -14.62 3.01
CA THR A 423 -23.21 -13.23 3.22
C THR A 423 -22.03 -12.27 3.17
N GLY A 424 -22.27 -11.04 2.73
CA GLY A 424 -21.33 -9.92 2.72
C GLY A 424 -22.04 -8.63 3.10
N VAL A 425 -21.38 -7.48 3.08
CA VAL A 425 -22.04 -6.19 3.29
C VAL A 425 -22.69 -5.73 1.98
N GLY A 426 -23.98 -5.34 2.05
CA GLY A 426 -24.77 -4.96 0.87
C GLY A 426 -25.14 -6.12 -0.04
N ARG A 427 -25.06 -7.36 0.44
CA ARG A 427 -25.52 -8.56 -0.28
C ARG A 427 -26.53 -9.30 0.59
N PRO A 428 -27.83 -9.19 0.29
CA PRO A 428 -28.93 -9.78 1.07
C PRO A 428 -28.93 -11.32 1.04
#